data_c4bcc771ba6fb403ad7b0b982ed0c70b
#
_entry.id   c4bcc771ba6fb403ad7b0b982ed0c70b
#
_cell.length_a   1.000
_cell.length_b   1.000
_cell.length_c   1.000
_cell.angle_alpha   90.00
_cell.angle_beta   90.00
_cell.angle_gamma   90.00
#
_symmetry.space_group_name_H-M   'P 1'
#
loop_
_entity.id
_entity.type
_entity.pdbx_description
1 polymer ?
#
loop_
_entity_poly.entity_id
_entity_poly.type
_entity_poly.pdbx_seq_one_letter_code
_entity_poly.pdbx_strand_id
1 'polypeptide(L)'
;MNDRRRAVGCVWALVRVLAALVFATGGLLFASDRVRATWHWCLTQDHEPDPDGFMAFMAVWAIMIVTLLVLGAVLHGLPKGRWCLLPAMAVAAAVLSWLYVIGMGSPAPLKPGVPEEAACWTMATFPFLG
;
A
#
# COMPACT_ATOMS: atom_id res chain seq x y z
N MET A 1 -32.71 6.83 -24.59
CA MET A 1 -32.50 5.86 -23.47
C MET A 1 -31.07 5.36 -23.35
N ASN A 2 -30.30 5.31 -24.43
CA ASN A 2 -28.86 4.86 -24.40
C ASN A 2 -27.91 5.83 -23.70
N ASP A 3 -28.11 7.14 -23.82
CA ASP A 3 -27.18 8.14 -23.27
C ASP A 3 -27.17 8.18 -21.73
N ARG A 4 -28.32 7.98 -21.11
CA ARG A 4 -28.40 7.92 -19.63
C ARG A 4 -27.67 6.72 -19.07
N ARG A 5 -27.71 5.56 -19.71
CA ARG A 5 -27.00 4.36 -19.29
C ARG A 5 -25.50 4.53 -19.45
N ARG A 6 -25.06 5.17 -20.54
CA ARG A 6 -23.63 5.50 -20.77
C ARG A 6 -23.12 6.50 -19.73
N ALA A 7 -23.86 7.54 -19.43
CA ALA A 7 -23.50 8.54 -18.42
C ALA A 7 -23.34 7.89 -17.03
N VAL A 8 -24.28 7.05 -16.62
CA VAL A 8 -24.19 6.32 -15.34
C VAL A 8 -22.99 5.38 -15.32
N GLY A 9 -22.69 4.71 -16.43
CA GLY A 9 -21.48 3.86 -16.55
C GLY A 9 -20.18 4.64 -16.38
N CYS A 10 -20.07 5.82 -17.00
CA CYS A 10 -18.91 6.70 -16.86
C CYS A 10 -18.73 7.20 -15.42
N VAL A 11 -19.80 7.60 -14.74
CA VAL A 11 -19.75 8.05 -13.35
C VAL A 11 -19.22 6.93 -12.43
N TRP A 12 -19.73 5.72 -12.59
CA TRP A 12 -19.27 4.59 -11.78
C TRP A 12 -17.82 4.18 -12.09
N ALA A 13 -17.36 4.33 -13.34
CA ALA A 13 -15.99 4.13 -13.70
C ALA A 13 -15.09 5.17 -13.01
N LEU A 14 -15.48 6.44 -13.04
CA LEU A 14 -14.76 7.52 -12.37
C LEU A 14 -14.70 7.32 -10.86
N VAL A 15 -15.81 6.96 -10.22
CA VAL A 15 -15.85 6.66 -8.78
C VAL A 15 -14.88 5.54 -8.41
N ARG A 16 -14.79 4.48 -9.21
CA ARG A 16 -13.84 3.38 -8.98
C ARG A 16 -12.39 3.83 -9.06
N VAL A 17 -12.05 4.60 -10.07
CA VAL A 17 -10.68 5.11 -10.25
C VAL A 17 -10.31 6.04 -9.10
N LEU A 18 -11.17 6.97 -8.76
CA LEU A 18 -10.93 7.89 -7.64
C LEU A 18 -10.82 7.13 -6.31
N ALA A 19 -11.70 6.16 -6.05
CA ALA A 19 -11.64 5.35 -4.85
C ALA A 19 -10.33 4.54 -4.79
N ALA A 20 -9.90 3.92 -5.90
CA ALA A 20 -8.63 3.18 -5.96
C ALA A 20 -7.45 4.11 -5.65
N LEU A 21 -7.39 5.30 -6.24
CA LEU A 21 -6.35 6.29 -5.98
C LEU A 21 -6.34 6.74 -4.52
N VAL A 22 -7.49 7.10 -3.97
CA VAL A 22 -7.60 7.57 -2.58
C VAL A 22 -7.21 6.48 -1.58
N PHE A 23 -7.73 5.27 -1.74
CA PHE A 23 -7.44 4.17 -0.83
C PHE A 23 -5.99 3.66 -0.96
N ALA A 24 -5.45 3.56 -2.17
CA ALA A 24 -4.06 3.17 -2.38
C ALA A 24 -3.10 4.23 -1.79
N THR A 25 -3.33 5.50 -2.10
CA THR A 25 -2.47 6.59 -1.60
C THR A 25 -2.59 6.73 -0.09
N GLY A 26 -3.80 6.80 0.45
CA GLY A 26 -4.03 6.93 1.89
C GLY A 26 -3.49 5.73 2.68
N GLY A 27 -3.74 4.51 2.21
CA GLY A 27 -3.24 3.29 2.84
C GLY A 27 -1.70 3.23 2.84
N LEU A 28 -1.08 3.57 1.71
CA LEU A 28 0.38 3.53 1.60
C LEU A 28 1.06 4.66 2.40
N LEU A 29 0.50 5.86 2.43
CA LEU A 29 1.01 6.95 3.26
C LEU A 29 0.95 6.57 4.75
N PHE A 30 -0.18 6.03 5.20
CA PHE A 30 -0.31 5.55 6.57
C PHE A 30 0.71 4.43 6.89
N ALA A 31 0.85 3.47 5.98
CA ALA A 31 1.80 2.38 6.13
C ALA A 31 3.25 2.88 6.15
N SER A 32 3.61 3.81 5.26
CA SER A 32 4.95 4.40 5.20
C SER A 32 5.29 5.20 6.46
N ASP A 33 4.32 5.91 7.03
CA ASP A 33 4.50 6.61 8.30
C ASP A 33 4.78 5.64 9.46
N ARG A 34 4.07 4.51 9.50
CA ARG A 34 4.33 3.44 10.47
C ARG A 34 5.71 2.80 10.30
N VAL A 35 6.11 2.52 9.06
CA VAL A 35 7.44 2.00 8.76
C VAL A 35 8.51 3.01 9.17
N ARG A 36 8.35 4.29 8.83
CA ARG A 36 9.28 5.35 9.26
C ARG A 36 9.38 5.46 10.77
N ALA A 37 8.27 5.38 11.50
CA ALA A 37 8.27 5.42 12.95
C ALA A 37 9.06 4.23 13.54
N THR A 38 8.94 3.04 12.95
CA THR A 38 9.64 1.84 13.37
C THR A 38 11.14 1.91 13.07
N TRP A 39 11.52 2.51 11.93
CA TRP A 39 12.90 2.65 11.47
C TRP A 39 13.53 4.00 11.79
N HIS A 40 12.85 4.84 12.61
CA HIS A 40 13.26 6.22 12.88
C HIS A 40 14.70 6.33 13.34
N TRP A 41 15.15 5.40 14.16
CA TRP A 41 16.51 5.41 14.70
C TRP A 41 17.56 5.17 13.61
N CYS A 42 17.31 4.28 12.68
CA CYS A 42 18.20 3.99 11.55
C CYS A 42 18.21 5.11 10.50
N LEU A 43 17.10 5.83 10.35
CA LEU A 43 16.96 6.92 9.38
C LEU A 43 17.59 8.24 9.85
N THR A 44 17.77 8.42 11.17
CA THR A 44 18.36 9.64 11.74
C THR A 44 19.90 9.64 11.73
N GLN A 45 20.53 8.53 11.43
CA GLN A 45 21.99 8.43 11.31
C GLN A 45 22.42 8.63 9.85
N ASP A 46 22.47 9.89 9.40
CA ASP A 46 23.16 10.38 8.17
C ASP A 46 23.12 9.48 6.92
N HIS A 47 22.04 8.75 6.70
CA HIS A 47 21.89 8.01 5.46
C HIS A 47 21.10 8.88 4.49
N GLU A 48 21.73 9.25 3.38
CA GLU A 48 21.04 9.86 2.25
C GLU A 48 19.81 9.03 1.86
N PRO A 49 18.69 9.67 1.49
CA PRO A 49 17.49 8.97 1.06
C PRO A 49 17.86 8.06 -0.12
N ASP A 50 17.80 6.77 0.13
CA ASP A 50 18.13 5.74 -0.86
C ASP A 50 17.15 5.83 -2.04
N PRO A 51 17.63 6.13 -3.26
CA PRO A 51 16.76 6.20 -4.44
C PRO A 51 16.01 4.88 -4.69
N ASP A 52 16.57 3.76 -4.25
CA ASP A 52 15.95 2.44 -4.37
C ASP A 52 14.68 2.32 -3.50
N GLY A 53 14.66 2.96 -2.34
CA GLY A 53 13.48 3.02 -1.47
C GLY A 53 12.30 3.76 -2.10
N PHE A 54 12.58 4.82 -2.86
CA PHE A 54 11.54 5.55 -3.60
C PHE A 54 10.97 4.70 -4.75
N MET A 55 11.80 3.99 -5.48
CA MET A 55 11.35 3.11 -6.57
C MET A 55 10.51 1.97 -6.03
N ALA A 56 10.89 1.35 -4.92
CA ALA A 56 10.10 0.32 -4.26
C ALA A 56 8.73 0.85 -3.80
N PHE A 57 8.69 2.06 -3.22
CA PHE A 57 7.44 2.72 -2.83
C PHE A 57 6.51 2.92 -4.03
N MET A 58 7.03 3.43 -5.14
CA MET A 58 6.25 3.65 -6.37
C MET A 58 5.74 2.34 -6.97
N ALA A 59 6.55 1.27 -6.93
CA ALA A 59 6.14 -0.06 -7.40
C ALA A 59 4.99 -0.61 -6.56
N VAL A 60 5.08 -0.54 -5.23
CA VAL A 60 4.01 -0.98 -4.32
C VAL A 60 2.73 -0.16 -4.54
N TRP A 61 2.87 1.16 -4.70
CA TRP A 61 1.73 2.04 -4.99
C TRP A 61 1.02 1.65 -6.29
N ALA A 62 1.78 1.41 -7.37
CA ALA A 62 1.22 0.97 -8.65
C ALA A 62 0.50 -0.38 -8.52
N ILE A 63 1.11 -1.35 -7.82
CA ILE A 63 0.51 -2.68 -7.58
C ILE A 63 -0.80 -2.53 -6.81
N MET A 64 -0.85 -1.69 -5.77
CA MET A 64 -2.06 -1.44 -4.99
C MET A 64 -3.18 -0.86 -5.86
N ILE A 65 -2.87 0.14 -6.69
CA ILE A 65 -3.86 0.74 -7.61
C ILE A 65 -4.41 -0.32 -8.56
N VAL A 66 -3.53 -1.08 -9.22
CA VAL A 66 -3.96 -2.12 -10.17
C VAL A 66 -4.83 -3.16 -9.48
N THR A 67 -4.44 -3.63 -8.30
CA THR A 67 -5.21 -4.61 -7.52
C THR A 67 -6.60 -4.09 -7.18
N LEU A 68 -6.70 -2.83 -6.70
CA LEU A 68 -7.97 -2.21 -6.37
C LEU A 68 -8.85 -1.97 -7.60
N LEU A 69 -8.27 -1.61 -8.74
CA LEU A 69 -9.01 -1.44 -10.00
C LEU A 69 -9.56 -2.78 -10.50
N VAL A 70 -8.77 -3.85 -10.44
CA VAL A 70 -9.20 -5.20 -10.81
C VAL A 70 -10.32 -5.67 -9.87
N LEU A 71 -10.16 -5.51 -8.57
CA LEU A 71 -11.18 -5.82 -7.58
C LEU A 71 -12.48 -5.05 -7.86
N GLY A 72 -12.37 -3.75 -8.14
CA GLY A 72 -13.49 -2.89 -8.49
C GLY A 72 -14.20 -3.32 -9.79
N ALA A 73 -13.45 -3.80 -10.77
CA ALA A 73 -14.01 -4.33 -12.02
C ALA A 73 -14.78 -5.64 -11.79
N VAL A 74 -14.21 -6.56 -11.01
CA VAL A 74 -14.84 -7.84 -10.66
C VAL A 74 -16.13 -7.62 -9.87
N LEU A 75 -16.10 -6.77 -8.84
CA LEU A 75 -17.27 -6.48 -8.02
C LEU A 75 -18.39 -5.79 -8.83
N HIS A 76 -18.01 -4.97 -9.82
CA HIS A 76 -19.00 -4.33 -10.68
C HIS A 76 -19.80 -5.32 -11.54
N GLY A 77 -19.19 -6.44 -11.92
CA GLY A 77 -19.84 -7.53 -12.65
C GLY A 77 -20.86 -8.30 -11.82
N LEU A 78 -20.80 -8.19 -10.48
CA LEU A 78 -21.72 -8.91 -9.59
C LEU A 78 -23.02 -8.13 -9.35
N PRO A 79 -24.18 -8.78 -9.29
CA PRO A 79 -25.51 -8.13 -9.20
C PRO A 79 -25.67 -7.27 -7.94
N LYS A 80 -25.01 -7.59 -6.83
CA LYS A 80 -25.01 -6.81 -5.58
C LYS A 80 -23.67 -6.11 -5.30
N GLY A 81 -22.69 -6.25 -6.19
CA GLY A 81 -21.31 -5.79 -5.95
C GLY A 81 -21.16 -4.29 -5.82
N ARG A 82 -22.08 -3.52 -6.38
CA ARG A 82 -22.04 -2.02 -6.30
C ARG A 82 -22.13 -1.50 -4.87
N TRP A 83 -22.94 -2.13 -4.02
CA TRP A 83 -23.10 -1.74 -2.62
C TRP A 83 -21.90 -2.10 -1.76
N CYS A 84 -21.21 -3.18 -2.12
CA CYS A 84 -20.04 -3.66 -1.40
C CYS A 84 -18.71 -3.10 -1.97
N LEU A 85 -18.76 -2.31 -3.05
CA LEU A 85 -17.56 -1.85 -3.76
C LEU A 85 -16.63 -1.05 -2.86
N LEU A 86 -17.13 0.02 -2.24
CA LEU A 86 -16.31 0.90 -1.40
C LEU A 86 -15.79 0.20 -0.14
N PRO A 87 -16.61 -0.51 0.65
CA PRO A 87 -16.10 -1.24 1.81
C PRO A 87 -15.12 -2.34 1.43
N ALA A 88 -15.34 -3.06 0.33
CA ALA A 88 -14.40 -4.09 -0.13
C ALA A 88 -13.06 -3.49 -0.57
N MET A 89 -13.06 -2.35 -1.26
CA MET A 89 -11.83 -1.65 -1.64
C MET A 89 -11.09 -1.11 -0.40
N ALA A 90 -11.81 -0.59 0.59
CA ALA A 90 -11.22 -0.11 1.83
C ALA A 90 -10.55 -1.26 2.62
N VAL A 91 -11.22 -2.40 2.74
CA VAL A 91 -10.67 -3.60 3.40
C VAL A 91 -9.46 -4.13 2.64
N ALA A 92 -9.52 -4.21 1.31
CA ALA A 92 -8.40 -4.66 0.50
C ALA A 92 -7.19 -3.71 0.64
N ALA A 93 -7.40 -2.40 0.62
CA ALA A 93 -6.35 -1.42 0.84
C ALA A 93 -5.74 -1.54 2.25
N ALA A 94 -6.54 -1.75 3.28
CA ALA A 94 -6.07 -1.97 4.64
C ALA A 94 -5.22 -3.24 4.76
N VAL A 95 -5.66 -4.34 4.16
CA VAL A 95 -4.90 -5.61 4.13
C VAL A 95 -3.59 -5.44 3.39
N LEU A 96 -3.59 -4.82 2.21
CA LEU A 96 -2.37 -4.58 1.42
C LEU A 96 -1.39 -3.65 2.16
N SER A 97 -1.90 -2.61 2.81
CA SER A 97 -1.09 -1.70 3.63
C SER A 97 -0.47 -2.43 4.82
N TRP A 98 -1.22 -3.31 5.46
CA TRP A 98 -0.71 -4.12 6.57
C TRP A 98 0.33 -5.14 6.12
N LEU A 99 0.11 -5.81 4.99
CA LEU A 99 1.11 -6.70 4.38
C LEU A 99 2.39 -5.95 4.03
N TYR A 100 2.30 -4.71 3.56
CA TYR A 100 3.46 -3.87 3.31
C TYR A 100 4.23 -3.57 4.61
N VAL A 101 3.54 -3.20 5.69
CA VAL A 101 4.18 -2.96 7.01
C VAL A 101 4.87 -4.21 7.53
N ILE A 102 4.21 -5.38 7.43
CA ILE A 102 4.81 -6.66 7.84
C ILE A 102 6.02 -7.00 6.96
N GLY A 103 5.90 -6.80 5.65
CA GLY A 103 6.97 -7.08 4.69
C GLY A 103 8.22 -6.22 4.88
N MET A 104 8.04 -4.98 5.34
CA MET A 104 9.16 -4.08 5.68
C MET A 104 9.81 -4.44 7.02
N GLY A 105 9.15 -5.25 7.83
CA GLY A 105 9.67 -5.72 9.11
C GLY A 105 9.91 -4.62 10.12
N SER A 106 10.58 -4.97 11.19
CA SER A 106 11.17 -4.04 12.16
C SER A 106 12.69 -4.26 12.16
N PRO A 107 13.49 -3.20 12.43
CA PRO A 107 14.90 -3.41 12.72
C PRO A 107 14.97 -4.49 13.77
N ALA A 108 15.83 -5.49 13.56
CA ALA A 108 15.94 -6.60 14.48
C ALA A 108 16.00 -6.02 15.89
N PRO A 109 15.07 -6.39 16.80
CA PRO A 109 15.11 -5.90 18.15
C PRO A 109 16.51 -6.19 18.60
N LEU A 110 17.23 -5.18 19.08
CA LEU A 110 18.61 -5.24 19.48
C LEU A 110 18.83 -6.55 20.25
N LYS A 111 19.24 -7.58 19.52
CA LYS A 111 19.56 -8.85 20.17
C LYS A 111 20.73 -8.54 21.08
N PRO A 112 20.66 -8.93 22.37
CA PRO A 112 21.77 -8.70 23.28
C PRO A 112 23.04 -9.26 22.64
N GLY A 113 24.02 -8.39 22.34
CA GLY A 113 25.27 -8.74 21.67
C GLY A 113 25.41 -8.33 20.20
N VAL A 114 24.37 -7.78 19.56
CA VAL A 114 24.47 -7.19 18.22
C VAL A 114 24.73 -5.69 18.38
N PRO A 115 25.79 -5.11 17.80
CA PRO A 115 26.00 -3.67 17.83
C PRO A 115 24.86 -2.96 17.13
N GLU A 116 24.42 -1.82 17.68
CA GLU A 116 23.29 -1.02 17.18
C GLU A 116 23.44 -0.68 15.69
N GLU A 117 24.66 -0.43 15.24
CA GLU A 117 24.98 -0.19 13.83
C GLU A 117 24.67 -1.39 12.93
N ALA A 118 24.85 -2.61 13.38
CA ALA A 118 24.57 -3.81 12.60
C ALA A 118 23.05 -4.06 12.42
N ALA A 119 22.22 -3.59 13.35
CA ALA A 119 20.77 -3.73 13.26
C ALA A 119 20.16 -2.93 12.07
N CYS A 120 20.79 -1.82 11.69
CA CYS A 120 20.33 -0.99 10.55
C CYS A 120 20.79 -1.56 9.19
N TRP A 121 21.82 -2.39 9.16
CA TRP A 121 22.33 -3.02 7.94
C TRP A 121 21.58 -4.29 7.55
N THR A 122 20.86 -4.90 8.48
CA THR A 122 19.94 -5.99 8.19
C THR A 122 18.59 -5.45 7.71
N MET A 123 18.60 -4.54 6.74
CA MET A 123 17.37 -4.16 6.08
C MET A 123 16.66 -5.41 5.59
N ALA A 124 15.40 -5.55 6.03
CA ALA A 124 14.54 -6.60 5.51
C ALA A 124 14.59 -6.52 3.99
N THR A 125 15.19 -7.51 3.37
CA THR A 125 15.15 -7.64 1.91
C THR A 125 13.70 -7.83 1.54
N PHE A 126 13.06 -6.79 1.03
CA PHE A 126 11.74 -6.88 0.44
C PHE A 126 11.76 -7.96 -0.67
N PRO A 127 10.80 -8.87 -0.75
CA PRO A 127 9.64 -9.08 0.08
C PRO A 127 9.78 -10.29 1.01
N PHE A 128 9.49 -10.15 2.27
CA PHE A 128 9.21 -11.25 3.21
C PHE A 128 10.38 -12.17 3.64
N LEU A 129 11.61 -11.80 3.49
CA LEU A 129 12.76 -12.55 4.00
C LEU A 129 13.43 -11.78 5.16
N GLY A 130 12.76 -11.82 6.30
CA GLY A 130 13.31 -11.36 7.56
C GLY A 130 13.07 -12.41 8.61
#